data_4f42884c40248ce719b95c1933bfdefd
#
_entry.id   4f42884c40248ce719b95c1933bfdefd
#
_cell.length_a   1.000
_cell.length_b   1.000
_cell.length_c   1.000
_cell.angle_alpha   90.00
_cell.angle_beta   90.00
_cell.angle_gamma   90.00
#
_symmetry.space_group_name_H-M   'P 1'
#
loop_
_entity.id
_entity.type
_entity.pdbx_description
1 polymer ?
#
loop_
_entity_poly.entity_id
_entity_poly.type
_entity_poly.pdbx_seq_one_letter_code
_entity_poly.pdbx_strand_id
1 'polypeptide(L)'
;MSTKMKLMKLLKKTVKIILPPKKQNPAEWVENNLVFPDGQLQGQKVKLFEFQKKPINDITNPRVRKIVLMSSAQLLKTTVLQNSMYYFLANDPSNQIFAGATAGTTSKFRTGKWQSVIEACPVLKNLVSNKNDKNFTNNDKTQQNIDGTFTYFLTLGSSVQLRGLTAPRVFLDEVSNVDAEGDEGNPLKLAEQRTKAFSNPLIMVCSTPLDENDLITQQYEQSNKQKFYVPCPHCNHSHELVFDNVKFDWKIIDGGRRRIPDAETARLVCPDCNKEISEAERVRMIKKGVWVVTNPEVEDIMGYHISRLYSPINSIKSIVQDFAEAHYTFDLASFYNNVLGLPWVDKENTDHDLVLLENLRDSTLDIENIPDDVLGLVIGVDQQLDRLELTTLGISEKNLYVIDHRSIYSIDCTKIEAPAWNQLTAFSQINFKTVSGKPLKVLAGFVDSSNGNATNTVYRDCSSSKIFKPIKGGASATNPLFKESRTAGHSLINLNVNLGKSNIRQLINRAVSDDENSKEVQLHFSHTLPDDYFIQLTSEKRVIKAGNWVWVKKISSERNEALDCLNYSLICFNWYLTKLGAHPFRKLREFNALQKEKINKPEELNKEESRTVTTTNRRNVKHSKNKGFFK
;
A
#
# COMPACT_ATOMS: atom_id res chain seq x y z
N MET A 1 45.09 29.57 -46.40
CA MET A 1 45.29 29.32 -44.96
C MET A 1 46.68 28.72 -44.78
N SER A 2 47.61 29.45 -44.13
CA SER A 2 49.01 29.05 -43.94
C SER A 2 49.14 27.70 -43.24
N THR A 3 50.13 26.88 -43.68
CA THR A 3 50.47 25.57 -43.07
C THR A 3 50.66 25.69 -41.56
N LYS A 4 51.20 26.81 -41.05
CA LYS A 4 51.37 27.15 -39.65
C LYS A 4 50.02 27.25 -38.90
N MET A 5 48.97 27.75 -39.57
CA MET A 5 47.62 27.89 -38.99
C MET A 5 46.89 26.54 -38.97
N LYS A 6 47.14 25.65 -39.93
CA LYS A 6 46.64 24.27 -39.92
C LYS A 6 47.30 23.44 -38.81
N LEU A 7 48.62 23.59 -38.62
CA LEU A 7 49.38 22.94 -37.55
C LEU A 7 48.95 23.41 -36.15
N MET A 8 48.75 24.72 -35.97
CA MET A 8 48.24 25.27 -34.70
C MET A 8 46.80 24.81 -34.39
N LYS A 9 45.91 24.67 -35.40
CA LYS A 9 44.58 24.09 -35.21
C LYS A 9 44.66 22.61 -34.83
N LEU A 10 45.56 21.85 -35.47
CA LEU A 10 45.77 20.44 -35.14
C LEU A 10 46.33 20.29 -33.73
N LEU A 11 47.38 21.03 -33.36
CA LEU A 11 47.95 21.08 -31.99
C LEU A 11 46.90 21.45 -30.94
N LYS A 12 46.10 22.49 -31.18
CA LYS A 12 45.01 22.87 -30.26
C LYS A 12 43.96 21.76 -30.12
N LYS A 13 43.69 21.02 -31.19
CA LYS A 13 42.76 19.87 -31.17
C LYS A 13 43.34 18.69 -30.40
N THR A 14 44.66 18.39 -30.64
CA THR A 14 45.37 17.31 -29.94
C THR A 14 45.56 17.61 -28.45
N VAL A 15 45.92 18.86 -28.09
CA VAL A 15 46.03 19.28 -26.69
C VAL A 15 44.69 19.22 -25.97
N LYS A 16 43.58 19.55 -26.64
CA LYS A 16 42.22 19.37 -26.05
C LYS A 16 41.86 17.90 -25.79
N ILE A 17 42.43 16.97 -26.57
CA ILE A 17 42.22 15.52 -26.42
C ILE A 17 43.08 14.95 -25.28
N ILE A 18 44.28 15.52 -25.05
CA ILE A 18 45.25 15.03 -24.06
C ILE A 18 45.03 15.66 -22.67
N LEU A 19 44.50 16.88 -22.60
CA LEU A 19 44.20 17.50 -21.33
C LEU A 19 42.97 16.86 -20.71
N PRO A 20 43.05 16.41 -19.43
CA PRO A 20 41.88 15.95 -18.73
C PRO A 20 40.80 17.05 -18.77
N PRO A 21 39.53 16.69 -18.97
CA PRO A 21 38.45 17.67 -18.95
C PRO A 21 38.49 18.46 -17.66
N LYS A 22 38.23 19.79 -17.73
CA LYS A 22 38.08 20.60 -16.53
C LYS A 22 37.06 19.92 -15.64
N LYS A 23 37.41 19.63 -14.39
CA LYS A 23 36.45 19.15 -13.39
C LYS A 23 35.31 20.17 -13.28
N GLN A 24 34.20 19.86 -13.92
CA GLN A 24 32.98 20.67 -13.81
C GLN A 24 32.21 20.22 -12.58
N ASN A 25 31.49 21.14 -11.97
CA ASN A 25 30.53 20.80 -10.91
C ASN A 25 29.48 19.84 -11.52
N PRO A 26 29.24 18.66 -10.92
CA PRO A 26 28.34 17.67 -11.50
C PRO A 26 26.92 18.17 -11.80
N ALA A 27 26.31 18.96 -10.91
CA ALA A 27 24.98 19.50 -11.14
C ALA A 27 24.95 20.49 -12.32
N GLU A 28 25.98 21.36 -12.46
CA GLU A 28 26.12 22.28 -13.59
C GLU A 28 26.35 21.52 -14.90
N TRP A 29 27.15 20.45 -14.84
CA TRP A 29 27.37 19.61 -16.01
C TRP A 29 26.07 18.98 -16.49
N VAL A 30 25.25 18.45 -15.58
CA VAL A 30 23.92 17.88 -15.88
C VAL A 30 23.03 18.91 -16.57
N GLU A 31 22.88 20.11 -15.98
CA GLU A 31 22.04 21.18 -16.54
C GLU A 31 22.53 21.71 -17.89
N ASN A 32 23.84 21.67 -18.16
CA ASN A 32 24.43 22.14 -19.41
C ASN A 32 24.35 21.11 -20.55
N ASN A 33 24.42 19.83 -20.25
CA ASN A 33 24.65 18.77 -21.24
C ASN A 33 23.48 17.80 -21.43
N LEU A 34 22.59 17.64 -20.46
CA LEU A 34 21.48 16.69 -20.56
C LEU A 34 20.17 17.37 -20.96
N VAL A 35 19.34 16.61 -21.68
CA VAL A 35 17.99 17.01 -22.08
C VAL A 35 16.98 15.95 -21.63
N PHE A 36 15.74 16.37 -21.46
CA PHE A 36 14.64 15.44 -21.19
C PHE A 36 14.37 14.59 -22.43
N PRO A 37 14.34 13.25 -22.33
CA PRO A 37 14.19 12.36 -23.48
C PRO A 37 12.73 12.28 -23.96
N ASP A 38 11.77 12.54 -23.08
CA ASP A 38 10.34 12.35 -23.34
C ASP A 38 9.46 13.33 -22.55
N GLY A 39 8.13 13.19 -22.68
CA GLY A 39 7.14 13.96 -21.98
C GLY A 39 7.00 15.41 -22.46
N GLN A 40 6.34 16.25 -21.64
CA GLN A 40 6.07 17.67 -21.99
C GLN A 40 7.33 18.53 -22.11
N LEU A 41 8.44 18.10 -21.52
CA LEU A 41 9.71 18.81 -21.52
C LEU A 41 10.71 18.20 -22.52
N GLN A 42 10.29 17.29 -23.39
CA GLN A 42 11.16 16.63 -24.37
C GLN A 42 12.03 17.62 -25.14
N GLY A 43 13.34 17.33 -25.21
CA GLY A 43 14.34 18.16 -25.90
C GLY A 43 14.77 19.42 -25.14
N GLN A 44 14.12 19.79 -24.03
CA GLN A 44 14.56 20.89 -23.19
C GLN A 44 15.71 20.43 -22.28
N LYS A 45 16.60 21.36 -21.93
CA LYS A 45 17.68 21.10 -20.97
C LYS A 45 17.12 20.71 -19.61
N VAL A 46 17.75 19.73 -18.98
CA VAL A 46 17.45 19.36 -17.61
C VAL A 46 17.68 20.55 -16.68
N LYS A 47 16.69 20.84 -15.85
CA LYS A 47 16.82 21.78 -14.74
C LYS A 47 16.58 21.06 -13.43
N LEU A 48 17.57 21.12 -12.55
CA LEU A 48 17.53 20.46 -11.26
C LEU A 48 16.82 21.35 -10.23
N PHE A 49 16.05 20.74 -9.37
CA PHE A 49 15.57 21.42 -8.15
C PHE A 49 16.75 21.64 -7.21
N GLU A 50 16.67 22.67 -6.37
CA GLU A 50 17.78 23.06 -5.49
C GLU A 50 18.23 21.91 -4.57
N PHE A 51 17.26 21.15 -4.05
CA PHE A 51 17.54 19.99 -3.20
C PHE A 51 18.21 18.80 -3.95
N GLN A 52 18.20 18.77 -5.29
CA GLN A 52 18.85 17.73 -6.09
C GLN A 52 20.33 18.03 -6.35
N LYS A 53 20.73 19.31 -6.29
CA LYS A 53 22.08 19.75 -6.69
C LYS A 53 23.16 19.23 -5.76
N LYS A 54 23.00 19.38 -4.44
CA LYS A 54 24.01 18.95 -3.48
C LYS A 54 24.28 17.44 -3.53
N PRO A 55 23.27 16.54 -3.49
CA PRO A 55 23.53 15.11 -3.62
C PRO A 55 24.28 14.72 -4.91
N ILE A 56 23.99 15.40 -6.04
CA ILE A 56 24.72 15.20 -7.30
C ILE A 56 26.15 15.74 -7.18
N ASN A 57 26.39 16.87 -6.52
CA ASN A 57 27.72 17.43 -6.40
C ASN A 57 28.62 16.61 -5.46
N ASP A 58 28.05 15.99 -4.44
CA ASP A 58 28.79 15.19 -3.47
C ASP A 58 29.39 13.90 -4.08
N ILE A 59 28.98 13.47 -5.28
CA ILE A 59 29.57 12.30 -5.96
C ILE A 59 31.07 12.49 -6.29
N THR A 60 31.53 13.70 -6.40
CA THR A 60 32.95 14.03 -6.68
C THR A 60 33.74 14.40 -5.44
N ASN A 61 33.13 14.42 -4.25
CA ASN A 61 33.80 14.67 -3.00
C ASN A 61 34.68 13.45 -2.63
N PRO A 62 36.01 13.60 -2.51
CA PRO A 62 36.91 12.47 -2.29
C PRO A 62 36.77 11.82 -0.90
N ARG A 63 36.10 12.48 0.05
CA ARG A 63 35.79 11.88 1.37
C ARG A 63 34.55 10.99 1.34
N VAL A 64 33.63 11.21 0.39
CA VAL A 64 32.35 10.51 0.34
C VAL A 64 32.54 9.12 -0.27
N ARG A 65 32.13 8.10 0.46
CA ARG A 65 32.15 6.70 0.04
C ARG A 65 30.76 6.18 -0.27
N LYS A 66 29.75 6.72 0.41
CA LYS A 66 28.36 6.32 0.23
C LYS A 66 27.43 7.52 0.22
N ILE A 67 26.42 7.47 -0.67
CA ILE A 67 25.30 8.42 -0.71
C ILE A 67 24.02 7.62 -0.52
N VAL A 68 23.20 8.01 0.45
CA VAL A 68 21.93 7.39 0.79
C VAL A 68 20.79 8.37 0.50
N LEU A 69 19.89 7.99 -0.41
CA LEU A 69 18.76 8.82 -0.81
C LEU A 69 17.46 8.17 -0.33
N MET A 70 17.04 8.52 0.88
CA MET A 70 15.76 8.13 1.45
C MET A 70 14.74 9.24 1.18
N SER A 71 13.74 9.00 0.35
CA SER A 71 12.80 10.07 0.01
C SER A 71 11.44 9.55 -0.44
N SER A 72 10.46 10.46 -0.44
CA SER A 72 9.16 10.22 -1.06
C SER A 72 9.28 9.75 -2.52
N ALA A 73 8.19 9.19 -3.03
CA ALA A 73 8.14 8.77 -4.44
C ALA A 73 8.27 9.98 -5.39
N GLN A 74 8.91 9.77 -6.56
CA GLN A 74 8.99 10.69 -7.70
C GLN A 74 9.60 12.09 -7.42
N LEU A 75 10.55 12.22 -6.49
CA LEU A 75 11.12 13.53 -6.15
C LEU A 75 12.64 13.62 -6.32
N LEU A 76 13.41 12.72 -5.73
CA LEU A 76 14.87 12.82 -5.63
C LEU A 76 15.61 11.64 -6.26
N LYS A 77 15.24 10.43 -5.89
CA LYS A 77 16.01 9.19 -6.05
C LYS A 77 16.55 8.94 -7.45
N THR A 78 15.67 8.60 -8.39
CA THR A 78 16.06 8.21 -9.73
C THR A 78 16.75 9.35 -10.48
N THR A 79 16.33 10.61 -10.27
CA THR A 79 16.97 11.77 -10.93
C THR A 79 18.41 11.92 -10.48
N VAL A 80 18.71 11.85 -9.18
CA VAL A 80 20.07 11.97 -8.67
C VAL A 80 20.91 10.77 -9.12
N LEU A 81 20.39 9.54 -8.97
CA LEU A 81 21.09 8.31 -9.33
C LEU A 81 21.49 8.29 -10.81
N GLN A 82 20.52 8.45 -11.71
CA GLN A 82 20.80 8.36 -13.15
C GLN A 82 21.73 9.48 -13.65
N ASN A 83 21.55 10.72 -13.16
CA ASN A 83 22.40 11.83 -13.56
C ASN A 83 23.83 11.67 -13.04
N SER A 84 24.02 11.04 -11.88
CA SER A 84 25.33 10.65 -11.35
C SER A 84 26.02 9.63 -12.26
N MET A 85 25.27 8.62 -12.74
CA MET A 85 25.80 7.63 -13.69
C MET A 85 26.23 8.28 -15.02
N TYR A 86 25.43 9.21 -15.57
CA TYR A 86 25.80 9.92 -16.81
C TYR A 86 27.01 10.83 -16.61
N TYR A 87 27.12 11.48 -15.43
CA TYR A 87 28.28 12.31 -15.12
C TYR A 87 29.56 11.46 -15.12
N PHE A 88 29.56 10.30 -14.44
CA PHE A 88 30.71 9.40 -14.42
C PHE A 88 31.05 8.86 -15.81
N LEU A 89 30.04 8.46 -16.58
CA LEU A 89 30.26 7.99 -17.97
C LEU A 89 31.02 9.02 -18.83
N ALA A 90 30.75 10.31 -18.63
CA ALA A 90 31.31 11.38 -19.43
C ALA A 90 32.60 12.01 -18.87
N ASN A 91 32.78 12.06 -17.56
CA ASN A 91 33.81 12.87 -16.91
C ASN A 91 34.83 12.07 -16.08
N ASP A 92 34.45 10.85 -15.66
CA ASP A 92 35.32 9.92 -14.89
C ASP A 92 34.98 8.48 -15.28
N PRO A 93 35.29 8.10 -16.57
CA PRO A 93 34.90 6.81 -17.10
C PRO A 93 35.49 5.66 -16.29
N SER A 94 34.64 4.75 -15.89
CA SER A 94 35.01 3.56 -15.14
C SER A 94 33.87 2.53 -15.21
N ASN A 95 34.13 1.31 -14.79
CA ASN A 95 33.05 0.33 -14.67
C ASN A 95 31.98 0.80 -13.68
N GLN A 96 30.73 0.67 -14.07
CA GLN A 96 29.57 1.02 -13.26
C GLN A 96 28.65 -0.18 -13.11
N ILE A 97 28.08 -0.38 -11.93
CA ILE A 97 27.02 -1.36 -11.67
C ILE A 97 25.75 -0.59 -11.28
N PHE A 98 24.68 -0.81 -12.03
CA PHE A 98 23.32 -0.49 -11.60
C PHE A 98 22.63 -1.78 -11.19
N ALA A 99 21.99 -1.80 -10.00
CA ALA A 99 21.17 -2.93 -9.58
C ALA A 99 19.81 -2.43 -9.04
N GLY A 100 18.75 -2.87 -9.70
CA GLY A 100 17.38 -2.68 -9.23
C GLY A 100 16.91 -3.84 -8.36
N ALA A 101 15.87 -3.64 -7.56
CA ALA A 101 15.34 -4.67 -6.67
C ALA A 101 14.97 -5.98 -7.41
N THR A 102 14.36 -5.87 -8.58
CA THR A 102 13.93 -7.01 -9.40
C THR A 102 14.46 -6.91 -10.83
N ALA A 103 14.44 -8.04 -11.57
CA ALA A 103 14.79 -8.05 -12.98
C ALA A 103 13.89 -7.11 -13.82
N GLY A 104 12.60 -7.00 -13.44
CA GLY A 104 11.66 -6.10 -14.09
C GLY A 104 11.98 -4.62 -13.89
N THR A 105 12.37 -4.22 -12.67
CA THR A 105 12.77 -2.83 -12.37
C THR A 105 14.08 -2.48 -13.09
N THR A 106 15.05 -3.40 -13.10
CA THR A 106 16.31 -3.22 -13.83
C THR A 106 16.09 -3.06 -15.33
N SER A 107 15.27 -3.91 -15.95
CA SER A 107 14.96 -3.84 -17.38
C SER A 107 14.25 -2.52 -17.74
N LYS A 108 13.26 -2.09 -16.94
CA LYS A 108 12.58 -0.79 -17.12
C LYS A 108 13.55 0.39 -17.02
N PHE A 109 14.49 0.35 -16.06
CA PHE A 109 15.52 1.39 -15.97
C PHE A 109 16.43 1.38 -17.21
N ARG A 110 16.93 0.21 -17.60
CA ARG A 110 17.85 0.04 -18.75
C ARG A 110 17.25 0.54 -20.05
N THR A 111 16.01 0.15 -20.36
CA THR A 111 15.35 0.47 -21.64
C THR A 111 14.64 1.82 -21.62
N GLY A 112 13.88 2.12 -20.57
CA GLY A 112 13.03 3.29 -20.51
C GLY A 112 13.73 4.57 -20.02
N LYS A 113 14.72 4.44 -19.12
CA LYS A 113 15.41 5.63 -18.56
C LYS A 113 16.82 5.79 -19.13
N TRP A 114 17.67 4.78 -18.94
CA TRP A 114 19.08 4.86 -19.37
C TRP A 114 19.22 5.08 -20.87
N GLN A 115 18.66 4.19 -21.69
CA GLN A 115 18.80 4.24 -23.14
C GLN A 115 18.18 5.50 -23.74
N SER A 116 17.01 5.91 -23.27
CA SER A 116 16.29 7.07 -23.81
C SER A 116 17.07 8.37 -23.63
N VAL A 117 17.72 8.58 -22.48
CA VAL A 117 18.56 9.78 -22.25
C VAL A 117 19.84 9.71 -23.07
N ILE A 118 20.48 8.54 -23.20
CA ILE A 118 21.67 8.38 -24.05
C ILE A 118 21.37 8.76 -25.51
N GLU A 119 20.24 8.31 -26.03
CA GLU A 119 19.83 8.62 -27.41
C GLU A 119 19.49 10.10 -27.61
N ALA A 120 18.88 10.72 -26.61
CA ALA A 120 18.49 12.13 -26.66
C ALA A 120 19.66 13.10 -26.47
N CYS A 121 20.75 12.68 -25.78
CA CYS A 121 21.87 13.54 -25.43
C CYS A 121 23.10 13.24 -26.30
N PRO A 122 23.48 14.12 -27.25
CA PRO A 122 24.63 13.89 -28.16
C PRO A 122 25.96 13.64 -27.43
N VAL A 123 26.14 14.26 -26.25
CA VAL A 123 27.36 14.09 -25.43
C VAL A 123 27.48 12.65 -24.92
N LEU A 124 26.37 11.98 -24.62
CA LEU A 124 26.36 10.60 -24.13
C LEU A 124 26.34 9.57 -25.26
N LYS A 125 25.62 9.86 -26.36
CA LYS A 125 25.45 8.95 -27.48
C LYS A 125 26.78 8.49 -28.07
N ASN A 126 27.79 9.38 -28.09
CA ASN A 126 29.12 9.09 -28.64
C ASN A 126 30.05 8.35 -27.65
N LEU A 127 29.59 8.09 -26.40
CA LEU A 127 30.39 7.42 -25.37
C LEU A 127 30.04 5.94 -25.23
N VAL A 128 28.90 5.52 -25.75
CA VAL A 128 28.41 4.15 -25.61
C VAL A 128 28.42 3.41 -26.95
N SER A 129 28.59 2.10 -26.88
CA SER A 129 28.54 1.26 -28.08
C SER A 129 27.12 1.16 -28.65
N ASN A 130 27.02 1.09 -29.96
CA ASN A 130 25.75 0.84 -30.64
C ASN A 130 25.34 -0.64 -30.45
N LYS A 131 24.06 -0.91 -30.22
CA LYS A 131 23.52 -2.27 -30.07
C LYS A 131 23.80 -3.18 -31.28
N ASN A 132 23.96 -2.61 -32.45
CA ASN A 132 24.22 -3.35 -33.71
C ASN A 132 25.71 -3.54 -34.01
N ASP A 133 26.62 -2.97 -33.21
CA ASP A 133 28.06 -3.09 -33.44
C ASP A 133 28.59 -4.39 -32.83
N LYS A 134 28.95 -5.34 -33.69
CA LYS A 134 29.44 -6.66 -33.28
C LYS A 134 30.79 -6.64 -32.56
N ASN A 135 31.53 -5.53 -32.63
CA ASN A 135 32.81 -5.37 -31.95
C ASN A 135 32.70 -5.05 -30.47
N PHE A 136 31.49 -4.74 -29.99
CA PHE A 136 31.22 -4.37 -28.61
C PHE A 136 30.14 -5.26 -27.97
N THR A 137 30.27 -5.46 -26.69
CA THR A 137 29.23 -6.14 -25.91
C THR A 137 28.12 -5.16 -25.55
N ASN A 138 26.91 -5.37 -26.07
CA ASN A 138 25.74 -4.57 -25.70
C ASN A 138 24.49 -5.45 -25.67
N ASN A 139 24.15 -5.92 -24.48
CA ASN A 139 22.96 -6.76 -24.20
C ASN A 139 22.16 -6.22 -23.02
N ASP A 140 21.12 -6.92 -22.59
CA ASP A 140 20.23 -6.45 -21.54
C ASP A 140 20.89 -6.26 -20.17
N LYS A 141 21.99 -7.00 -19.91
CA LYS A 141 22.73 -6.95 -18.63
C LYS A 141 24.04 -6.17 -18.69
N THR A 142 24.59 -5.93 -19.88
CA THR A 142 25.92 -5.35 -20.01
C THR A 142 25.98 -4.43 -21.22
N GLN A 143 26.48 -3.23 -21.03
CA GLN A 143 26.80 -2.29 -22.09
C GLN A 143 28.27 -1.92 -21.99
N GLN A 144 29.01 -2.23 -23.04
CA GLN A 144 30.39 -1.78 -23.18
C GLN A 144 30.41 -0.35 -23.75
N ASN A 145 31.22 0.49 -23.15
CA ASN A 145 31.44 1.88 -23.57
C ASN A 145 32.58 1.94 -24.59
N ILE A 146 32.67 3.05 -25.35
CA ILE A 146 33.68 3.21 -26.42
C ILE A 146 35.13 3.22 -25.89
N ASP A 147 35.31 3.64 -24.63
CA ASP A 147 36.60 3.64 -23.92
C ASP A 147 37.02 2.26 -23.38
N GLY A 148 36.18 1.23 -23.58
CA GLY A 148 36.41 -0.14 -23.12
C GLY A 148 35.86 -0.42 -21.70
N THR A 149 35.33 0.56 -20.98
CA THR A 149 34.65 0.33 -19.68
C THR A 149 33.27 -0.28 -19.88
N PHE A 150 32.65 -0.76 -18.76
CA PHE A 150 31.37 -1.44 -18.80
C PHE A 150 30.36 -0.79 -17.85
N THR A 151 29.11 -0.73 -18.29
CA THR A 151 27.96 -0.48 -17.44
C THR A 151 27.13 -1.77 -17.31
N TYR A 152 27.02 -2.30 -16.09
CA TYR A 152 26.29 -3.53 -15.79
C TYR A 152 24.91 -3.21 -15.22
N PHE A 153 23.89 -3.95 -15.67
CA PHE A 153 22.51 -3.84 -15.24
C PHE A 153 22.08 -5.15 -14.59
N LEU A 154 22.03 -5.18 -13.26
CA LEU A 154 21.89 -6.39 -12.46
C LEU A 154 20.64 -6.34 -11.59
N THR A 155 20.31 -7.46 -10.96
CA THR A 155 19.24 -7.57 -9.98
C THR A 155 19.83 -7.71 -8.59
N LEU A 156 19.47 -6.82 -7.67
CA LEU A 156 20.02 -6.78 -6.32
C LEU A 156 19.63 -8.04 -5.52
N GLY A 157 18.41 -8.57 -5.71
CA GLY A 157 17.96 -9.82 -5.10
C GLY A 157 18.64 -11.10 -5.65
N SER A 158 19.60 -10.97 -6.59
CA SER A 158 20.33 -12.10 -7.16
C SER A 158 21.82 -12.01 -6.81
N SER A 159 22.23 -12.67 -5.78
CA SER A 159 23.64 -12.75 -5.34
C SER A 159 24.57 -13.29 -6.42
N VAL A 160 24.09 -14.24 -7.24
CA VAL A 160 24.85 -14.83 -8.35
C VAL A 160 25.24 -13.78 -9.39
N GLN A 161 24.36 -12.82 -9.70
CA GLN A 161 24.67 -11.79 -10.69
C GLN A 161 25.70 -10.77 -10.20
N LEU A 162 25.78 -10.54 -8.90
CA LEU A 162 26.77 -9.63 -8.30
C LEU A 162 28.16 -10.27 -8.19
N ARG A 163 28.27 -11.60 -8.18
CA ARG A 163 29.55 -12.30 -8.05
C ARG A 163 30.41 -12.16 -9.30
N GLY A 164 31.72 -12.09 -9.10
CA GLY A 164 32.70 -12.05 -10.21
C GLY A 164 32.86 -10.71 -10.91
N LEU A 165 32.12 -9.67 -10.49
CA LEU A 165 32.24 -8.33 -11.04
C LEU A 165 32.90 -7.38 -10.02
N THR A 166 33.62 -6.39 -10.53
CA THR A 166 34.19 -5.30 -9.73
C THR A 166 33.97 -3.96 -10.45
N ALA A 167 33.58 -2.94 -9.68
CA ALA A 167 33.37 -1.61 -10.22
C ALA A 167 33.59 -0.57 -9.12
N PRO A 168 34.23 0.58 -9.41
CA PRO A 168 34.36 1.66 -8.45
C PRO A 168 33.06 2.44 -8.21
N ARG A 169 32.05 2.29 -9.07
CA ARG A 169 30.78 3.00 -9.01
C ARG A 169 29.63 2.00 -8.96
N VAL A 170 28.84 2.03 -7.88
CA VAL A 170 27.71 1.11 -7.66
C VAL A 170 26.46 1.92 -7.31
N PHE A 171 25.36 1.66 -8.04
CA PHE A 171 24.09 2.37 -7.94
C PHE A 171 22.97 1.36 -7.67
N LEU A 172 22.33 1.47 -6.51
CA LEU A 172 21.34 0.54 -6.03
C LEU A 172 19.99 1.25 -5.89
N ASP A 173 18.97 0.79 -6.60
CA ASP A 173 17.64 1.42 -6.64
C ASP A 173 16.58 0.49 -6.04
N GLU A 174 15.65 1.07 -5.28
CA GLU A 174 14.52 0.40 -4.60
C GLU A 174 14.98 -0.69 -3.61
N VAL A 175 16.01 -0.42 -2.82
CA VAL A 175 16.62 -1.42 -1.92
C VAL A 175 15.69 -1.93 -0.83
N SER A 176 14.69 -1.16 -0.39
CA SER A 176 13.69 -1.59 0.61
C SER A 176 12.76 -2.69 0.09
N ASN A 177 12.70 -2.89 -1.25
CA ASN A 177 11.92 -3.95 -1.87
C ASN A 177 12.68 -5.29 -1.99
N VAL A 178 13.86 -5.38 -1.39
CA VAL A 178 14.69 -6.59 -1.39
C VAL A 178 14.75 -7.15 0.02
N ASP A 179 14.67 -8.47 0.14
CA ASP A 179 14.77 -9.16 1.43
C ASP A 179 16.16 -8.95 2.04
N ALA A 180 16.20 -8.41 3.26
CA ALA A 180 17.46 -8.14 3.96
C ALA A 180 18.19 -9.41 4.41
N GLU A 181 17.47 -10.50 4.58
CA GLU A 181 17.95 -11.83 5.04
C GLU A 181 17.86 -12.86 3.92
N GLY A 182 18.21 -12.50 2.69
CA GLY A 182 18.23 -13.46 1.58
C GLY A 182 19.13 -14.67 1.87
N ASP A 183 18.89 -15.81 1.22
CA ASP A 183 19.58 -17.10 1.42
C ASP A 183 21.12 -17.01 1.41
N GLU A 184 21.70 -15.97 0.86
CA GLU A 184 23.15 -15.75 0.72
C GLU A 184 23.68 -14.50 1.47
N GLY A 185 22.89 -13.93 2.38
CA GLY A 185 23.23 -12.78 3.20
C GLY A 185 22.75 -11.44 2.66
N ASN A 186 23.10 -10.35 3.35
CA ASN A 186 22.61 -9.00 3.06
C ASN A 186 23.07 -8.51 1.66
N PRO A 187 22.13 -8.21 0.72
CA PRO A 187 22.46 -7.81 -0.65
C PRO A 187 23.30 -6.55 -0.75
N LEU A 188 23.10 -5.58 0.18
CA LEU A 188 23.91 -4.35 0.20
C LEU A 188 25.36 -4.65 0.51
N LYS A 189 25.63 -5.52 1.51
CA LYS A 189 27.01 -5.93 1.83
C LYS A 189 27.68 -6.65 0.65
N LEU A 190 26.93 -7.47 -0.09
CA LEU A 190 27.43 -8.10 -1.30
C LEU A 190 27.78 -7.08 -2.39
N ALA A 191 26.95 -6.07 -2.59
CA ALA A 191 27.22 -4.99 -3.56
C ALA A 191 28.43 -4.14 -3.12
N GLU A 192 28.56 -3.82 -1.83
CA GLU A 192 29.69 -3.07 -1.27
C GLU A 192 31.03 -3.79 -1.50
N GLN A 193 31.05 -5.11 -1.42
CA GLN A 193 32.27 -5.87 -1.70
C GLN A 193 32.79 -5.71 -3.11
N ARG A 194 31.93 -5.34 -4.07
CA ARG A 194 32.33 -5.11 -5.49
C ARG A 194 33.22 -3.90 -5.66
N THR A 195 33.25 -3.00 -4.68
CA THR A 195 34.03 -1.75 -4.72
C THR A 195 35.37 -1.81 -3.99
N LYS A 196 35.61 -2.84 -3.16
CA LYS A 196 36.76 -2.92 -2.23
C LYS A 196 38.14 -2.88 -2.91
N ALA A 197 38.24 -3.22 -4.19
CA ALA A 197 39.49 -3.20 -4.93
C ALA A 197 39.93 -1.77 -5.34
N PHE A 198 39.08 -0.75 -5.12
CA PHE A 198 39.33 0.61 -5.57
C PHE A 198 39.60 1.57 -4.41
N SER A 199 40.50 2.52 -4.61
CA SER A 199 40.88 3.51 -3.61
C SER A 199 39.83 4.62 -3.43
N ASN A 200 39.03 4.90 -4.46
CA ASN A 200 37.99 5.93 -4.46
C ASN A 200 36.64 5.36 -4.94
N PRO A 201 36.04 4.41 -4.18
CA PRO A 201 34.73 3.88 -4.54
C PRO A 201 33.61 4.84 -4.20
N LEU A 202 32.49 4.74 -4.93
CA LEU A 202 31.24 5.40 -4.56
C LEU A 202 30.09 4.41 -4.69
N ILE A 203 29.30 4.32 -3.63
CA ILE A 203 28.07 3.55 -3.61
C ILE A 203 26.91 4.51 -3.39
N MET A 204 25.91 4.47 -4.26
CA MET A 204 24.66 5.22 -4.10
C MET A 204 23.51 4.26 -3.85
N VAL A 205 22.79 4.48 -2.78
CA VAL A 205 21.66 3.64 -2.33
C VAL A 205 20.41 4.49 -2.30
N CYS A 206 19.37 4.05 -3.00
CA CYS A 206 18.12 4.80 -3.13
C CYS A 206 16.92 3.91 -2.81
N SER A 207 15.99 4.41 -2.00
CA SER A 207 14.66 3.80 -1.84
C SER A 207 13.66 4.77 -1.24
N THR A 208 12.38 4.44 -1.38
CA THR A 208 11.33 4.86 -0.47
C THR A 208 11.41 3.96 0.75
N PRO A 209 11.39 4.49 1.99
CA PRO A 209 11.41 3.65 3.17
C PRO A 209 10.09 2.89 3.33
N LEU A 210 10.12 1.75 4.01
CA LEU A 210 8.94 0.96 4.35
C LEU A 210 8.71 0.95 5.86
N ASP A 211 9.66 0.44 6.64
CA ASP A 211 9.61 0.40 8.09
C ASP A 211 10.96 0.79 8.73
N GLU A 212 11.02 0.78 10.05
CA GLU A 212 12.23 1.13 10.80
C GLU A 212 13.40 0.16 10.58
N ASN A 213 13.11 -1.08 10.15
CA ASN A 213 14.10 -2.13 9.99
C ASN A 213 14.47 -2.37 8.53
N ASP A 214 13.90 -1.64 7.59
CA ASP A 214 14.22 -1.81 6.18
C ASP A 214 15.64 -1.31 5.83
N LEU A 215 16.15 -1.76 4.69
CA LEU A 215 17.54 -1.51 4.29
C LEU A 215 17.85 -0.02 4.12
N ILE A 216 16.95 0.79 3.55
CA ILE A 216 17.24 2.21 3.32
C ILE A 216 17.19 2.99 4.64
N THR A 217 16.26 2.67 5.53
CA THR A 217 16.14 3.28 6.85
C THR A 217 17.41 3.04 7.67
N GLN A 218 17.88 1.78 7.73
CA GLN A 218 19.14 1.45 8.40
C GLN A 218 20.34 2.19 7.81
N GLN A 219 20.41 2.32 6.49
CA GLN A 219 21.51 3.05 5.84
C GLN A 219 21.45 4.56 6.12
N TYR A 220 20.26 5.14 6.15
CA TYR A 220 20.09 6.56 6.49
C TYR A 220 20.44 6.82 7.95
N GLU A 221 20.04 5.93 8.87
CA GLU A 221 20.39 6.03 10.28
C GLU A 221 21.92 6.01 10.55
N GLN A 222 22.69 5.30 9.71
CA GLN A 222 24.15 5.22 9.76
C GLN A 222 24.86 6.40 9.06
N SER A 223 24.14 7.34 8.47
CA SER A 223 24.66 8.45 7.68
C SER A 223 24.74 9.77 8.49
N ASN A 224 25.20 10.84 7.84
CA ASN A 224 25.20 12.17 8.40
C ASN A 224 23.81 12.83 8.45
N LYS A 225 22.74 12.16 8.04
CA LYS A 225 21.31 12.51 8.18
C LYS A 225 20.97 13.94 7.78
N GLN A 226 21.29 14.32 6.55
CA GLN A 226 20.98 15.67 6.07
C GLN A 226 19.49 15.87 5.85
N LYS A 227 18.99 17.02 6.28
CA LYS A 227 17.63 17.51 6.11
C LYS A 227 17.61 18.81 5.36
N PHE A 228 16.58 19.05 4.55
CA PHE A 228 16.51 20.26 3.74
C PHE A 228 15.72 21.35 4.44
N TYR A 229 16.41 22.43 4.84
CA TYR A 229 15.86 23.57 5.57
C TYR A 229 15.55 24.72 4.61
N VAL A 230 14.43 25.39 4.85
CA VAL A 230 13.95 26.50 4.04
C VAL A 230 13.66 27.72 4.91
N PRO A 231 13.98 28.96 4.45
CA PRO A 231 13.71 30.17 5.23
C PRO A 231 12.24 30.58 5.13
N CYS A 232 11.60 30.86 6.26
CA CYS A 232 10.24 31.40 6.30
C CYS A 232 10.18 32.78 5.60
N PRO A 233 9.19 33.07 4.74
CA PRO A 233 9.07 34.34 4.05
C PRO A 233 8.68 35.51 4.97
N HIS A 234 8.18 35.24 6.18
CA HIS A 234 7.66 36.24 7.11
C HIS A 234 8.63 36.59 8.24
N CYS A 235 9.30 35.58 8.82
CA CYS A 235 10.23 35.79 9.96
C CYS A 235 11.67 35.36 9.65
N ASN A 236 11.94 34.80 8.48
CA ASN A 236 13.23 34.27 8.06
C ASN A 236 13.79 33.11 8.92
N HIS A 237 12.96 32.53 9.81
CA HIS A 237 13.30 31.31 10.54
C HIS A 237 13.53 30.16 9.56
N SER A 238 14.67 29.48 9.68
CA SER A 238 15.06 28.35 8.84
C SER A 238 14.57 27.05 9.47
N HIS A 239 13.73 26.29 8.77
CA HIS A 239 13.12 25.08 9.30
C HIS A 239 12.90 24.01 8.22
N GLU A 240 12.75 22.77 8.65
CA GLU A 240 12.31 21.65 7.81
C GLU A 240 10.80 21.74 7.54
N LEU A 241 10.36 21.42 6.33
CA LEU A 241 8.94 21.22 6.04
C LEU A 241 8.51 19.84 6.52
N VAL A 242 7.79 19.81 7.63
CA VAL A 242 7.23 18.60 8.24
C VAL A 242 5.70 18.61 8.16
N PHE A 243 5.08 17.45 8.13
CA PHE A 243 3.61 17.33 8.00
C PHE A 243 2.87 17.92 9.21
N ASP A 244 3.49 17.94 10.39
CA ASP A 244 2.92 18.55 11.59
C ASP A 244 2.66 20.07 11.45
N ASN A 245 3.35 20.73 10.53
CA ASN A 245 3.14 22.14 10.21
C ASN A 245 2.04 22.36 9.15
N VAL A 246 1.49 21.28 8.59
CA VAL A 246 0.31 21.34 7.73
C VAL A 246 -0.94 21.27 8.61
N LYS A 247 -1.74 22.35 8.59
CA LYS A 247 -2.98 22.45 9.36
C LYS A 247 -4.16 22.27 8.42
N PHE A 248 -5.19 21.57 8.90
CA PHE A 248 -6.44 21.33 8.20
C PHE A 248 -7.54 21.07 9.20
N ASP A 249 -8.78 21.25 8.78
CA ASP A 249 -9.94 20.91 9.58
C ASP A 249 -10.40 19.47 9.29
N TRP A 250 -11.24 18.94 10.14
CA TRP A 250 -11.79 17.60 9.98
C TRP A 250 -13.25 17.69 9.55
N LYS A 251 -13.63 16.97 8.51
CA LYS A 251 -15.02 16.82 8.11
C LYS A 251 -15.56 15.44 8.42
N ILE A 252 -16.84 15.41 8.76
CA ILE A 252 -17.56 14.19 9.07
C ILE A 252 -18.22 13.67 7.80
N ILE A 253 -18.03 12.40 7.52
CA ILE A 253 -18.60 11.69 6.36
C ILE A 253 -19.40 10.47 6.83
N ASP A 254 -20.04 9.75 5.89
CA ASP A 254 -20.79 8.51 6.12
C ASP A 254 -21.85 8.63 7.22
N GLY A 255 -22.57 9.75 7.24
CA GLY A 255 -23.68 9.96 8.17
C GLY A 255 -23.26 10.17 9.64
N GLY A 256 -22.02 10.60 9.88
CA GLY A 256 -21.51 10.85 11.24
C GLY A 256 -20.48 9.83 11.74
N ARG A 257 -20.17 8.81 10.93
CA ARG A 257 -19.36 7.65 11.36
C ARG A 257 -17.87 7.84 11.24
N ARG A 258 -17.41 8.64 10.30
CA ARG A 258 -15.98 8.83 10.02
C ARG A 258 -15.63 10.29 9.96
N ARG A 259 -14.47 10.60 10.49
CA ARG A 259 -13.80 11.89 10.32
C ARG A 259 -12.66 11.72 9.34
N ILE A 260 -12.59 12.58 8.35
CA ILE A 260 -11.46 12.65 7.44
C ILE A 260 -10.94 14.09 7.36
N PRO A 261 -9.64 14.30 7.08
CA PRO A 261 -9.09 15.61 6.82
C PRO A 261 -9.85 16.32 5.69
N ASP A 262 -10.14 17.60 5.87
CA ASP A 262 -10.73 18.42 4.82
C ASP A 262 -9.61 19.14 4.06
N ALA A 263 -9.27 18.63 2.90
CA ALA A 263 -8.19 19.16 2.07
C ALA A 263 -8.46 20.59 1.56
N GLU A 264 -9.73 21.04 1.55
CA GLU A 264 -10.05 22.42 1.15
C GLU A 264 -9.57 23.44 2.18
N THR A 265 -9.41 23.03 3.44
CA THR A 265 -8.93 23.88 4.53
C THR A 265 -7.42 23.75 4.77
N ALA A 266 -6.72 22.98 3.92
CA ALA A 266 -5.30 22.69 4.08
C ALA A 266 -4.43 23.93 3.93
N ARG A 267 -3.55 24.17 4.91
CA ARG A 267 -2.64 25.30 4.95
C ARG A 267 -1.30 24.91 5.59
N LEU A 268 -0.21 25.45 5.07
CA LEU A 268 1.11 25.32 5.67
C LEU A 268 1.35 26.50 6.61
N VAL A 269 1.86 26.22 7.81
CA VAL A 269 2.09 27.23 8.83
C VAL A 269 3.57 27.21 9.25
N CYS A 270 4.17 28.37 9.47
CA CYS A 270 5.52 28.47 10.00
C CYS A 270 5.55 28.02 11.47
N PRO A 271 6.47 27.15 11.89
CA PRO A 271 6.53 26.66 13.28
C PRO A 271 6.93 27.74 14.29
N ASP A 272 7.57 28.81 13.85
CA ASP A 272 8.05 29.90 14.71
C ASP A 272 7.04 31.06 14.81
N CYS A 273 6.67 31.69 13.69
CA CYS A 273 5.79 32.86 13.72
C CYS A 273 4.30 32.54 13.53
N ASN A 274 3.92 31.28 13.33
CA ASN A 274 2.55 30.78 13.14
C ASN A 274 1.77 31.41 11.96
N LYS A 275 2.45 32.13 11.04
CA LYS A 275 1.81 32.68 9.84
C LYS A 275 1.65 31.61 8.78
N GLU A 276 0.54 31.72 8.03
CA GLU A 276 0.28 30.86 6.89
C GLU A 276 1.25 31.18 5.74
N ILE A 277 1.67 30.15 5.05
CA ILE A 277 2.58 30.18 3.90
C ILE A 277 1.81 29.74 2.67
N SER A 278 1.64 30.63 1.72
CA SER A 278 0.97 30.32 0.44
C SER A 278 1.83 29.39 -0.43
N GLU A 279 1.20 28.71 -1.41
CA GLU A 279 1.90 27.84 -2.36
C GLU A 279 3.03 28.56 -3.13
N ALA A 280 2.78 29.79 -3.55
CA ALA A 280 3.79 30.60 -4.25
C ALA A 280 4.99 30.93 -3.34
N GLU A 281 4.74 31.17 -2.05
CA GLU A 281 5.79 31.40 -1.05
C GLU A 281 6.55 30.11 -0.78
N ARG A 282 5.86 28.98 -0.59
CA ARG A 282 6.47 27.67 -0.40
C ARG A 282 7.45 27.32 -1.54
N VAL A 283 7.03 27.52 -2.79
CA VAL A 283 7.90 27.29 -3.96
C VAL A 283 9.12 28.23 -3.95
N ARG A 284 8.97 29.50 -3.52
CA ARG A 284 10.11 30.41 -3.39
C ARG A 284 11.06 30.03 -2.24
N MET A 285 10.52 29.54 -1.11
CA MET A 285 11.32 29.03 0.01
C MET A 285 12.18 27.84 -0.42
N ILE A 286 11.60 26.88 -1.14
CA ILE A 286 12.29 25.68 -1.62
C ILE A 286 13.50 26.06 -2.51
N LYS A 287 13.38 27.08 -3.35
CA LYS A 287 14.49 27.58 -4.19
C LYS A 287 15.64 28.20 -3.39
N LYS A 288 15.39 28.59 -2.13
CA LYS A 288 16.39 29.17 -1.22
C LYS A 288 16.84 28.20 -0.13
N GLY A 289 16.35 26.96 -0.18
CA GLY A 289 16.63 25.94 0.83
C GLY A 289 18.07 25.45 0.77
N VAL A 290 18.53 24.95 1.89
CA VAL A 290 19.88 24.39 2.07
C VAL A 290 19.84 23.07 2.82
N TRP A 291 20.76 22.18 2.51
CA TRP A 291 20.94 20.94 3.25
C TRP A 291 21.72 21.19 4.54
N VAL A 292 21.19 20.73 5.65
CA VAL A 292 21.78 20.83 6.99
C VAL A 292 22.11 19.42 7.48
N VAL A 293 23.36 19.22 7.90
CA VAL A 293 23.84 17.98 8.50
C VAL A 293 23.31 17.91 9.94
N THR A 294 22.64 16.81 10.31
CA THR A 294 22.14 16.61 11.67
C THR A 294 22.97 15.61 12.48
N ASN A 295 23.84 14.82 11.82
CA ASN A 295 24.80 13.92 12.45
C ASN A 295 26.22 14.19 11.90
N PRO A 296 26.93 15.17 12.42
CA PRO A 296 28.22 15.61 11.88
C PRO A 296 29.39 14.65 12.16
N GLU A 297 29.21 13.66 13.02
CA GLU A 297 30.25 12.67 13.32
C GLU A 297 30.54 11.70 12.16
N VAL A 298 29.60 11.59 11.22
CA VAL A 298 29.74 10.75 10.02
C VAL A 298 30.12 11.63 8.84
N GLU A 299 31.35 11.46 8.33
CA GLU A 299 31.91 12.29 7.25
C GLU A 299 31.92 11.62 5.87
N ASP A 300 31.82 10.30 5.80
CA ASP A 300 31.97 9.53 4.55
C ASP A 300 30.67 8.95 4.00
N ILE A 301 29.57 9.00 4.77
CA ILE A 301 28.24 8.55 4.37
C ILE A 301 27.28 9.74 4.36
N MET A 302 26.92 10.21 3.17
CA MET A 302 25.99 11.33 3.00
C MET A 302 24.56 10.81 2.89
N GLY A 303 23.74 11.05 3.91
CA GLY A 303 22.31 10.70 3.91
C GLY A 303 21.43 11.90 3.59
N TYR A 304 20.49 11.74 2.68
CA TYR A 304 19.56 12.80 2.27
C TYR A 304 18.12 12.32 2.44
N HIS A 305 17.35 13.06 3.23
CA HIS A 305 15.91 12.81 3.38
C HIS A 305 15.09 13.98 2.86
N ILE A 306 14.05 13.70 2.06
CA ILE A 306 13.14 14.74 1.58
C ILE A 306 11.73 14.17 1.33
N SER A 307 10.72 14.91 1.78
CA SER A 307 9.30 14.58 1.63
C SER A 307 8.67 15.26 0.41
N ARG A 308 7.46 14.85 0.02
CA ARG A 308 6.69 15.49 -1.06
C ARG A 308 6.28 16.93 -0.74
N LEU A 309 6.38 17.37 0.52
CA LEU A 309 6.18 18.77 0.91
C LEU A 309 7.11 19.73 0.19
N TYR A 310 8.26 19.24 -0.28
CA TYR A 310 9.22 20.00 -1.09
C TYR A 310 8.98 19.94 -2.59
N SER A 311 7.93 19.24 -3.05
CA SER A 311 7.61 19.19 -4.47
C SER A 311 6.98 20.52 -4.93
N PRO A 312 7.55 21.22 -5.91
CA PRO A 312 6.92 22.43 -6.45
C PRO A 312 5.71 22.11 -7.37
N ILE A 313 5.49 20.83 -7.66
CA ILE A 313 4.41 20.35 -8.55
C ILE A 313 3.17 19.99 -7.74
N ASN A 314 3.36 19.43 -6.54
CA ASN A 314 2.26 19.01 -5.67
C ASN A 314 1.90 20.15 -4.70
N SER A 315 0.62 20.48 -4.58
CA SER A 315 0.14 21.46 -3.62
C SER A 315 -0.04 20.85 -2.22
N ILE A 316 -0.05 21.67 -1.17
CA ILE A 316 -0.36 21.23 0.20
C ILE A 316 -1.77 20.61 0.25
N LYS A 317 -2.73 21.19 -0.49
CA LYS A 317 -4.07 20.62 -0.66
C LYS A 317 -4.01 19.18 -1.19
N SER A 318 -3.23 18.91 -2.26
CA SER A 318 -3.13 17.55 -2.82
C SER A 318 -2.48 16.57 -1.84
N ILE A 319 -1.53 17.02 -1.02
CA ILE A 319 -0.89 16.20 0.01
C ILE A 319 -1.89 15.84 1.13
N VAL A 320 -2.76 16.78 1.53
CA VAL A 320 -3.83 16.49 2.49
C VAL A 320 -4.93 15.62 1.88
N GLN A 321 -5.17 15.70 0.56
CA GLN A 321 -6.05 14.74 -0.14
C GLN A 321 -5.51 13.31 -0.05
N ASP A 322 -4.20 13.10 -0.33
CA ASP A 322 -3.56 11.81 -0.19
C ASP A 322 -3.64 11.29 1.27
N PHE A 323 -3.49 12.19 2.25
CA PHE A 323 -3.65 11.85 3.67
C PHE A 323 -5.10 11.47 4.01
N ALA A 324 -6.08 12.21 3.49
CA ALA A 324 -7.49 11.91 3.70
C ALA A 324 -7.89 10.56 3.08
N GLU A 325 -7.35 10.23 1.90
CA GLU A 325 -7.54 8.92 1.26
C GLU A 325 -6.91 7.81 2.10
N ALA A 326 -5.66 7.99 2.54
CA ALA A 326 -4.97 7.04 3.40
C ALA A 326 -5.69 6.83 4.74
N HIS A 327 -6.24 7.89 5.31
CA HIS A 327 -7.06 7.82 6.52
C HIS A 327 -8.39 7.10 6.27
N TYR A 328 -9.02 7.37 5.12
CA TYR A 328 -10.28 6.71 4.74
C TYR A 328 -10.09 5.22 4.46
N THR A 329 -8.99 4.84 3.80
CA THR A 329 -8.66 3.45 3.45
C THR A 329 -7.91 2.70 4.55
N PHE A 330 -7.57 3.36 5.66
CA PHE A 330 -6.75 2.83 6.75
C PHE A 330 -5.35 2.38 6.29
N ASP A 331 -4.80 3.03 5.28
CA ASP A 331 -3.45 2.76 4.76
C ASP A 331 -2.50 3.95 4.99
N LEU A 332 -2.38 4.36 6.25
CA LEU A 332 -1.48 5.44 6.64
C LEU A 332 -0.02 5.13 6.33
N ALA A 333 0.37 3.85 6.38
CA ALA A 333 1.72 3.43 6.02
C ALA A 333 2.11 3.88 4.61
N SER A 334 1.21 3.70 3.62
CA SER A 334 1.44 4.20 2.26
C SER A 334 1.65 5.72 2.20
N PHE A 335 0.91 6.50 3.00
CA PHE A 335 1.10 7.94 3.05
C PHE A 335 2.46 8.32 3.64
N TYR A 336 2.83 7.76 4.81
CA TYR A 336 4.12 8.03 5.44
C TYR A 336 5.28 7.65 4.52
N ASN A 337 5.24 6.46 3.93
CA ASN A 337 6.29 5.96 3.07
C ASN A 337 6.39 6.73 1.75
N ASN A 338 5.28 6.83 0.99
CA ASN A 338 5.32 7.34 -0.38
C ASN A 338 5.22 8.88 -0.47
N VAL A 339 4.56 9.53 0.51
CA VAL A 339 4.35 10.99 0.51
C VAL A 339 5.36 11.68 1.41
N LEU A 340 5.55 11.20 2.64
CA LEU A 340 6.49 11.81 3.56
C LEU A 340 7.91 11.28 3.38
N GLY A 341 8.11 10.09 2.78
CA GLY A 341 9.41 9.45 2.67
C GLY A 341 9.97 9.03 4.02
N LEU A 342 9.09 8.76 4.97
CA LEU A 342 9.41 8.33 6.33
C LEU A 342 9.10 6.85 6.52
N PRO A 343 9.89 6.11 7.29
CA PRO A 343 9.55 4.75 7.66
C PRO A 343 8.25 4.74 8.47
N TRP A 344 7.39 3.78 8.17
CA TRP A 344 6.21 3.55 8.98
C TRP A 344 6.61 2.89 10.29
N VAL A 345 6.30 3.56 11.38
CA VAL A 345 6.39 2.98 12.72
C VAL A 345 5.03 2.38 13.03
N ASP A 346 4.95 1.07 12.95
CA ASP A 346 3.70 0.39 13.27
C ASP A 346 3.50 0.39 14.79
N LYS A 347 2.95 1.49 15.30
CA LYS A 347 2.49 1.58 16.69
C LYS A 347 1.40 0.55 16.99
N GLU A 348 0.85 -0.09 15.95
CA GLU A 348 -0.19 -1.09 16.02
C GLU A 348 0.38 -2.52 16.22
N ASN A 349 1.67 -2.75 16.01
CA ASN A 349 2.35 -4.00 16.37
C ASN A 349 2.66 -4.12 17.88
N THR A 350 2.22 -3.16 18.70
CA THR A 350 2.22 -3.36 20.15
C THR A 350 1.33 -4.56 20.44
N ASP A 351 1.93 -5.63 20.92
CA ASP A 351 1.18 -6.74 21.50
C ASP A 351 0.34 -6.17 22.63
N HIS A 352 -0.97 -6.12 22.41
CA HIS A 352 -1.87 -5.78 23.50
C HIS A 352 -1.72 -6.85 24.57
N ASP A 353 -1.56 -6.40 25.80
CA ASP A 353 -1.65 -7.29 26.95
C ASP A 353 -3.00 -8.03 26.89
N LEU A 354 -2.96 -9.36 26.88
CA LEU A 354 -4.19 -10.18 26.87
C LEU A 354 -5.15 -9.80 28.00
N VAL A 355 -4.61 -9.36 29.15
CA VAL A 355 -5.42 -8.88 30.27
C VAL A 355 -6.23 -7.63 29.88
N LEU A 356 -5.64 -6.70 29.12
CA LEU A 356 -6.37 -5.51 28.65
C LEU A 356 -7.47 -5.89 27.64
N LEU A 357 -7.21 -6.89 26.79
CA LEU A 357 -8.21 -7.37 25.83
C LEU A 357 -9.35 -8.13 26.52
N GLU A 358 -9.04 -8.96 27.53
CA GLU A 358 -10.06 -9.64 28.32
C GLU A 358 -10.97 -8.66 29.06
N ASN A 359 -10.44 -7.52 29.49
CA ASN A 359 -11.23 -6.46 30.14
C ASN A 359 -12.22 -5.76 29.17
N LEU A 360 -12.09 -5.97 27.85
CA LEU A 360 -13.06 -5.46 26.87
C LEU A 360 -14.36 -6.29 26.80
N ARG A 361 -14.45 -7.41 27.54
CA ARG A 361 -15.67 -8.21 27.61
C ARG A 361 -16.77 -7.42 28.34
N ASP A 362 -17.86 -7.19 27.64
CA ASP A 362 -19.06 -6.56 28.22
C ASP A 362 -19.93 -7.63 28.86
N SER A 363 -20.03 -7.59 30.20
CA SER A 363 -20.79 -8.54 31.00
C SER A 363 -22.30 -8.55 30.70
N THR A 364 -22.80 -7.52 30.01
CA THR A 364 -24.23 -7.38 29.66
C THR A 364 -24.52 -7.82 28.23
N LEU A 365 -23.48 -8.05 27.42
CA LEU A 365 -23.59 -8.38 25.99
C LEU A 365 -23.50 -9.89 25.79
N ASP A 366 -24.52 -10.49 25.22
CA ASP A 366 -24.54 -11.85 24.72
C ASP A 366 -25.62 -12.03 23.62
N ILE A 367 -25.81 -13.26 23.14
CA ILE A 367 -26.75 -13.56 22.07
C ILE A 367 -28.22 -13.42 22.46
N GLU A 368 -28.53 -13.45 23.78
CA GLU A 368 -29.87 -13.28 24.32
C GLU A 368 -30.11 -11.81 24.73
N ASN A 369 -29.03 -11.06 25.01
CA ASN A 369 -29.04 -9.67 25.44
C ASN A 369 -28.36 -8.75 24.42
N ILE A 370 -28.95 -8.61 23.25
CA ILE A 370 -28.43 -7.77 22.16
C ILE A 370 -28.89 -6.31 22.40
N PRO A 371 -27.98 -5.31 22.37
CA PRO A 371 -28.33 -3.90 22.59
C PRO A 371 -29.38 -3.35 21.60
N ASP A 372 -30.17 -2.40 22.06
CA ASP A 372 -31.31 -1.83 21.31
C ASP A 372 -30.95 -0.97 20.12
N ASP A 373 -29.72 -0.50 20.03
CA ASP A 373 -29.19 0.25 18.89
C ASP A 373 -28.73 -0.65 17.73
N VAL A 374 -28.65 -1.98 17.95
CA VAL A 374 -28.34 -2.96 16.90
C VAL A 374 -29.48 -3.00 15.89
N LEU A 375 -29.13 -2.85 14.61
CA LEU A 375 -30.06 -2.78 13.48
C LEU A 375 -30.12 -4.07 12.65
N GLY A 376 -29.19 -5.00 12.87
CA GLY A 376 -29.13 -6.28 12.20
C GLY A 376 -27.84 -7.02 12.51
N LEU A 377 -27.75 -8.26 12.07
CA LEU A 377 -26.62 -9.14 12.32
C LEU A 377 -25.96 -9.51 10.98
N VAL A 378 -24.65 -9.67 11.00
CA VAL A 378 -23.89 -10.27 9.89
C VAL A 378 -22.99 -11.38 10.41
N ILE A 379 -22.68 -12.36 9.58
CA ILE A 379 -21.90 -13.55 9.97
C ILE A 379 -20.68 -13.68 9.05
N GLY A 380 -19.51 -13.91 9.62
CA GLY A 380 -18.32 -14.37 8.90
C GLY A 380 -18.04 -15.82 9.26
N VAL A 381 -17.81 -16.66 8.26
CA VAL A 381 -17.61 -18.10 8.43
C VAL A 381 -16.29 -18.51 7.79
N ASP A 382 -15.46 -19.18 8.57
CA ASP A 382 -14.24 -19.84 8.13
C ASP A 382 -14.46 -21.35 8.05
N GLN A 383 -14.22 -21.96 6.87
CA GLN A 383 -14.43 -23.36 6.62
C GLN A 383 -13.17 -24.17 6.89
N GLN A 384 -13.23 -25.03 7.90
CA GLN A 384 -12.19 -25.99 8.26
C GLN A 384 -12.61 -27.43 7.83
N LEU A 385 -11.69 -28.40 7.97
CA LEU A 385 -11.98 -29.78 7.58
C LEU A 385 -13.11 -30.38 8.42
N ASP A 386 -13.06 -30.20 9.71
CA ASP A 386 -13.91 -30.84 10.73
C ASP A 386 -14.95 -29.92 11.35
N ARG A 387 -15.00 -28.64 10.95
CA ARG A 387 -15.90 -27.65 11.52
C ARG A 387 -16.10 -26.43 10.64
N LEU A 388 -17.13 -25.66 10.94
CA LEU A 388 -17.32 -24.28 10.51
C LEU A 388 -17.14 -23.37 11.72
N GLU A 389 -16.19 -22.46 11.67
CA GLU A 389 -16.01 -21.39 12.66
C GLU A 389 -16.81 -20.18 12.21
N LEU A 390 -17.54 -19.54 13.11
CA LEU A 390 -18.34 -18.38 12.74
C LEU A 390 -18.35 -17.31 13.83
N THR A 391 -18.28 -16.04 13.41
CA THR A 391 -18.47 -14.87 14.26
C THR A 391 -19.73 -14.13 13.84
N THR A 392 -20.61 -13.85 14.82
CA THR A 392 -21.81 -13.02 14.66
C THR A 392 -21.52 -11.60 15.11
N LEU A 393 -21.64 -10.65 14.18
CA LEU A 393 -21.41 -9.23 14.43
C LEU A 393 -22.74 -8.47 14.40
N GLY A 394 -23.09 -7.82 15.51
CA GLY A 394 -24.20 -6.87 15.61
C GLY A 394 -23.77 -5.50 15.07
N ILE A 395 -24.61 -4.90 14.24
CA ILE A 395 -24.30 -3.64 13.56
C ILE A 395 -25.22 -2.52 14.01
N SER A 396 -24.64 -1.41 14.40
CA SER A 396 -25.35 -0.16 14.65
C SER A 396 -24.67 1.00 13.90
N GLU A 397 -25.19 2.20 14.09
CA GLU A 397 -24.62 3.39 13.46
C GLU A 397 -23.30 3.84 14.09
N LYS A 398 -23.16 3.61 15.40
CA LYS A 398 -22.00 4.04 16.21
C LYS A 398 -21.20 2.90 16.83
N ASN A 399 -21.78 1.72 16.94
CA ASN A 399 -21.19 0.59 17.63
C ASN A 399 -21.19 -0.66 16.75
N LEU A 400 -20.19 -1.50 16.98
CA LEU A 400 -20.08 -2.85 16.44
C LEU A 400 -19.98 -3.80 17.63
N TYR A 401 -20.77 -4.86 17.63
CA TYR A 401 -20.86 -5.80 18.74
C TYR A 401 -20.48 -7.20 18.27
N VAL A 402 -19.36 -7.73 18.76
CA VAL A 402 -19.04 -9.15 18.61
C VAL A 402 -19.89 -9.93 19.60
N ILE A 403 -21.04 -10.41 19.14
CA ILE A 403 -22.07 -10.98 19.99
C ILE A 403 -21.76 -12.44 20.33
N ASP A 404 -21.25 -13.20 19.33
CA ASP A 404 -21.04 -14.63 19.46
C ASP A 404 -19.90 -15.09 18.54
N HIS A 405 -19.15 -16.08 19.04
CA HIS A 405 -18.20 -16.85 18.24
C HIS A 405 -18.33 -18.31 18.62
N ARG A 406 -18.55 -19.18 17.62
CA ARG A 406 -18.76 -20.61 17.83
C ARG A 406 -18.22 -21.49 16.72
N SER A 407 -17.97 -22.74 17.08
CA SER A 407 -17.63 -23.83 16.16
C SER A 407 -18.81 -24.74 15.94
N ILE A 408 -19.13 -25.08 14.69
CA ILE A 408 -20.12 -26.09 14.31
C ILE A 408 -19.36 -27.28 13.76
N TYR A 409 -19.27 -28.35 14.54
CA TYR A 409 -18.47 -29.53 14.20
C TYR A 409 -19.20 -30.52 13.26
N SER A 410 -18.42 -31.16 12.38
CA SER A 410 -18.86 -32.27 11.55
C SER A 410 -17.66 -33.13 11.15
N ILE A 411 -17.87 -34.37 10.73
CA ILE A 411 -16.76 -35.28 10.37
C ILE A 411 -15.94 -34.75 9.19
N ASP A 412 -16.60 -34.21 8.18
CA ASP A 412 -15.95 -33.67 6.98
C ASP A 412 -16.79 -32.53 6.38
N CYS A 413 -16.42 -31.30 6.69
CA CYS A 413 -17.10 -30.10 6.19
C CYS A 413 -16.74 -29.76 4.73
N THR A 414 -15.89 -30.53 4.07
CA THR A 414 -15.67 -30.40 2.62
C THR A 414 -16.83 -31.04 1.80
N LYS A 415 -17.72 -31.79 2.46
CA LYS A 415 -18.89 -32.43 1.85
C LYS A 415 -20.14 -31.59 2.08
N ILE A 416 -20.97 -31.47 1.06
CA ILE A 416 -22.22 -30.71 1.15
C ILE A 416 -23.25 -31.37 2.08
N GLU A 417 -23.14 -32.68 2.25
CA GLU A 417 -23.99 -33.48 3.13
C GLU A 417 -23.64 -33.37 4.60
N ALA A 418 -22.53 -32.66 4.94
CA ALA A 418 -22.11 -32.50 6.31
C ALA A 418 -23.17 -31.74 7.14
N PRO A 419 -23.58 -32.27 8.30
CA PRO A 419 -24.62 -31.66 9.15
C PRO A 419 -24.34 -30.21 9.53
N ALA A 420 -23.05 -29.80 9.55
CA ALA A 420 -22.64 -28.44 9.87
C ALA A 420 -23.27 -27.38 8.94
N TRP A 421 -23.45 -27.66 7.65
CA TRP A 421 -24.08 -26.74 6.70
C TRP A 421 -25.56 -26.49 7.03
N ASN A 422 -26.29 -27.55 7.37
CA ASN A 422 -27.70 -27.42 7.79
C ASN A 422 -27.81 -26.63 9.11
N GLN A 423 -26.89 -26.86 10.04
CA GLN A 423 -26.85 -26.13 11.31
C GLN A 423 -26.53 -24.64 11.11
N LEU A 424 -25.59 -24.31 10.21
CA LEU A 424 -25.27 -22.93 9.82
C LEU A 424 -26.52 -22.24 9.23
N THR A 425 -27.22 -22.94 8.33
CA THR A 425 -28.47 -22.42 7.74
C THR A 425 -29.53 -22.19 8.80
N ALA A 426 -29.77 -23.16 9.69
CA ALA A 426 -30.72 -23.03 10.77
C ALA A 426 -30.36 -21.87 11.72
N PHE A 427 -29.09 -21.72 12.08
CA PHE A 427 -28.61 -20.60 12.90
C PHE A 427 -28.92 -19.24 12.25
N SER A 428 -28.70 -19.10 10.96
CA SER A 428 -28.97 -17.86 10.24
C SER A 428 -30.46 -17.48 10.15
N GLN A 429 -31.35 -18.44 10.40
CA GLN A 429 -32.81 -18.25 10.38
C GLN A 429 -33.41 -17.99 11.76
N ILE A 430 -32.62 -18.02 12.83
CA ILE A 430 -33.09 -17.70 14.18
C ILE A 430 -33.64 -16.26 14.21
N ASN A 431 -34.79 -16.10 14.87
CA ASN A 431 -35.37 -14.80 15.14
C ASN A 431 -34.74 -14.21 16.42
N PHE A 432 -33.63 -13.50 16.24
CA PHE A 432 -32.97 -12.80 17.34
C PHE A 432 -33.81 -11.61 17.81
N LYS A 433 -33.56 -11.15 19.05
CA LYS A 433 -34.24 -9.99 19.61
C LYS A 433 -33.27 -9.12 20.39
N THR A 434 -33.51 -7.82 20.38
CA THR A 434 -32.82 -6.91 21.31
C THR A 434 -33.37 -7.06 22.73
N VAL A 435 -32.68 -6.45 23.71
CA VAL A 435 -33.12 -6.40 25.12
C VAL A 435 -34.56 -5.90 25.24
N SER A 436 -34.97 -4.91 24.43
CA SER A 436 -36.38 -4.42 24.43
C SER A 436 -37.34 -5.28 23.61
N GLY A 437 -36.91 -6.46 23.10
CA GLY A 437 -37.72 -7.38 22.32
C GLY A 437 -37.92 -6.99 20.86
N LYS A 438 -37.14 -6.05 20.30
CA LYS A 438 -37.18 -5.73 18.85
C LYS A 438 -36.63 -6.90 18.05
N PRO A 439 -37.33 -7.36 16.99
CA PRO A 439 -36.86 -8.47 16.17
C PRO A 439 -35.60 -8.07 15.35
N LEU A 440 -34.63 -8.95 15.33
CA LEU A 440 -33.41 -8.83 14.53
C LEU A 440 -33.24 -10.03 13.61
N LYS A 441 -32.64 -9.79 12.45
CA LYS A 441 -32.34 -10.86 11.47
C LYS A 441 -30.87 -10.82 11.08
N VAL A 442 -30.36 -11.98 10.69
CA VAL A 442 -29.12 -12.07 9.94
C VAL A 442 -29.36 -11.51 8.54
N LEU A 443 -28.67 -10.41 8.22
CA LEU A 443 -28.84 -9.66 6.99
C LEU A 443 -28.02 -10.26 5.84
N ALA A 444 -26.81 -10.68 6.16
CA ALA A 444 -25.87 -11.30 5.22
C ALA A 444 -24.82 -12.13 5.97
N GLY A 445 -24.16 -13.02 5.24
CA GLY A 445 -23.02 -13.78 5.73
C GLY A 445 -21.99 -14.05 4.63
N PHE A 446 -20.71 -14.08 5.00
CA PHE A 446 -19.60 -14.44 4.13
C PHE A 446 -19.02 -15.78 4.55
N VAL A 447 -18.80 -16.68 3.58
CA VAL A 447 -18.23 -18.01 3.82
C VAL A 447 -16.95 -18.16 3.00
N ASP A 448 -15.83 -18.45 3.66
CA ASP A 448 -14.56 -18.63 2.95
C ASP A 448 -14.58 -19.85 2.05
N SER A 449 -14.14 -19.66 0.81
CA SER A 449 -14.02 -20.68 -0.23
C SER A 449 -12.58 -20.90 -0.71
N SER A 450 -11.59 -20.44 0.04
CA SER A 450 -10.19 -20.52 -0.35
C SER A 450 -9.61 -21.92 -0.27
N ASN A 451 -10.21 -22.82 0.53
CA ASN A 451 -9.85 -24.23 0.60
C ASN A 451 -10.29 -24.96 -0.68
N GLY A 452 -9.31 -25.33 -1.52
CA GLY A 452 -9.58 -25.98 -2.81
C GLY A 452 -10.47 -27.23 -2.74
N ASN A 453 -10.38 -28.01 -1.65
CA ASN A 453 -11.18 -29.22 -1.45
C ASN A 453 -12.65 -28.91 -1.09
N ALA A 454 -12.94 -27.75 -0.50
CA ALA A 454 -14.26 -27.33 -0.07
C ALA A 454 -14.92 -26.31 -1.01
N THR A 455 -14.19 -25.71 -1.94
CA THR A 455 -14.67 -24.61 -2.80
C THR A 455 -16.03 -24.90 -3.44
N ASN A 456 -16.20 -26.06 -4.04
CA ASN A 456 -17.46 -26.44 -4.70
C ASN A 456 -18.62 -26.61 -3.72
N THR A 457 -18.35 -27.13 -2.53
CA THR A 457 -19.33 -27.28 -1.44
C THR A 457 -19.81 -25.91 -0.97
N VAL A 458 -18.88 -24.99 -0.71
CA VAL A 458 -19.22 -23.60 -0.33
C VAL A 458 -20.04 -22.91 -1.42
N TYR A 459 -19.69 -23.08 -2.69
CA TYR A 459 -20.45 -22.49 -3.81
C TYR A 459 -21.86 -23.03 -3.89
N ARG A 460 -22.07 -24.35 -3.70
CA ARG A 460 -23.38 -24.98 -3.72
C ARG A 460 -24.25 -24.54 -2.55
N ASP A 461 -23.70 -24.54 -1.34
CA ASP A 461 -24.41 -24.07 -0.13
C ASP A 461 -24.82 -22.61 -0.27
N CYS A 462 -23.89 -21.73 -0.60
CA CYS A 462 -24.16 -20.30 -0.79
C CYS A 462 -25.14 -20.03 -1.96
N SER A 463 -25.18 -20.86 -3.00
CA SER A 463 -26.14 -20.72 -4.12
C SER A 463 -27.57 -21.03 -3.69
N SER A 464 -27.77 -21.91 -2.72
CA SER A 464 -29.09 -22.22 -2.15
C SER A 464 -29.54 -21.18 -1.11
N SER A 465 -28.62 -20.38 -0.59
CA SER A 465 -28.86 -19.37 0.46
C SER A 465 -29.08 -17.97 -0.12
N LYS A 466 -30.07 -17.24 0.43
CA LYS A 466 -30.24 -15.80 0.18
C LYS A 466 -29.32 -14.94 1.04
N ILE A 467 -28.78 -15.49 2.13
CA ILE A 467 -28.00 -14.79 3.16
C ILE A 467 -26.51 -14.93 2.86
N PHE A 468 -26.03 -16.16 2.64
CA PHE A 468 -24.61 -16.45 2.51
C PHE A 468 -24.07 -16.18 1.10
N LYS A 469 -22.84 -15.65 1.05
CA LYS A 469 -22.07 -15.41 -0.17
C LYS A 469 -20.68 -16.02 -0.03
N PRO A 470 -20.19 -16.73 -1.06
CA PRO A 470 -18.84 -17.24 -1.06
C PRO A 470 -17.84 -16.11 -1.21
N ILE A 471 -16.76 -16.18 -0.46
CA ILE A 471 -15.66 -15.23 -0.52
C ILE A 471 -14.34 -15.92 -0.84
N LYS A 472 -13.37 -15.13 -1.31
CA LYS A 472 -11.99 -15.55 -1.48
C LYS A 472 -11.05 -14.46 -1.05
N GLY A 473 -10.10 -14.81 -0.19
CA GLY A 473 -9.06 -13.89 0.26
C GLY A 473 -8.05 -13.57 -0.84
N GLY A 474 -7.58 -12.33 -0.89
CA GLY A 474 -6.46 -11.87 -1.72
C GLY A 474 -5.58 -10.90 -0.94
N ALA A 475 -4.29 -10.88 -1.28
CA ALA A 475 -3.27 -10.11 -0.55
C ALA A 475 -2.76 -8.86 -1.29
N SER A 476 -3.39 -8.43 -2.40
CA SER A 476 -2.91 -7.27 -3.16
C SER A 476 -3.18 -5.97 -2.42
N ALA A 477 -2.13 -5.20 -2.14
CA ALA A 477 -2.21 -3.90 -1.45
C ALA A 477 -3.04 -2.84 -2.20
N THR A 478 -3.19 -2.97 -3.52
CA THR A 478 -3.90 -1.99 -4.37
C THR A 478 -5.38 -2.30 -4.57
N ASN A 479 -5.88 -3.42 -4.04
CA ASN A 479 -7.28 -3.80 -4.21
C ASN A 479 -8.17 -3.07 -3.19
N PRO A 480 -9.41 -2.70 -3.56
CA PRO A 480 -10.39 -2.22 -2.60
C PRO A 480 -10.70 -3.29 -1.55
N LEU A 481 -11.34 -2.90 -0.44
CA LEU A 481 -11.69 -3.80 0.66
C LEU A 481 -12.42 -5.06 0.19
N PHE A 482 -13.26 -4.94 -0.83
CA PHE A 482 -13.90 -6.06 -1.54
C PHE A 482 -14.17 -5.72 -3.00
N LYS A 483 -14.26 -6.77 -3.84
CA LYS A 483 -14.61 -6.67 -5.25
C LYS A 483 -15.49 -7.86 -5.66
N GLU A 484 -16.65 -7.56 -6.23
CA GLU A 484 -17.53 -8.61 -6.77
C GLU A 484 -16.99 -9.12 -8.11
N SER A 485 -17.08 -10.44 -8.29
CA SER A 485 -16.69 -11.12 -9.53
C SER A 485 -17.62 -12.32 -9.79
N ARG A 486 -17.46 -12.96 -10.94
CA ARG A 486 -18.10 -14.25 -11.24
C ARG A 486 -17.02 -15.26 -11.59
N THR A 487 -17.11 -16.43 -10.97
CA THR A 487 -16.20 -17.54 -11.21
C THR A 487 -17.03 -18.82 -11.38
N ALA A 488 -16.81 -19.55 -12.47
CA ALA A 488 -17.55 -20.79 -12.78
C ALA A 488 -19.09 -20.66 -12.67
N GLY A 489 -19.64 -19.48 -13.04
CA GLY A 489 -21.09 -19.22 -12.97
C GLY A 489 -21.60 -18.74 -11.62
N HIS A 490 -20.78 -18.81 -10.56
CA HIS A 490 -21.15 -18.36 -9.21
C HIS A 490 -20.71 -16.91 -8.96
N SER A 491 -21.52 -16.18 -8.18
CA SER A 491 -21.14 -14.87 -7.65
C SER A 491 -20.10 -15.06 -6.55
N LEU A 492 -18.94 -14.45 -6.68
CA LEU A 492 -17.82 -14.52 -5.73
C LEU A 492 -17.43 -13.11 -5.31
N ILE A 493 -17.12 -12.94 -4.02
CA ILE A 493 -16.61 -11.68 -3.50
C ILE A 493 -15.14 -11.86 -3.12
N ASN A 494 -14.24 -11.15 -3.81
CA ASN A 494 -12.82 -11.16 -3.49
C ASN A 494 -12.55 -10.10 -2.41
N LEU A 495 -11.91 -10.50 -1.33
CA LEU A 495 -11.61 -9.66 -0.19
C LEU A 495 -10.15 -9.23 -0.15
N ASN A 496 -9.89 -8.00 0.27
CA ASN A 496 -8.57 -7.57 0.72
C ASN A 496 -8.43 -7.91 2.21
N VAL A 497 -7.97 -9.12 2.49
CA VAL A 497 -7.85 -9.65 3.87
C VAL A 497 -6.90 -8.82 4.71
N ASN A 498 -5.79 -8.37 4.13
CA ASN A 498 -4.79 -7.56 4.84
C ASN A 498 -5.37 -6.22 5.30
N LEU A 499 -6.11 -5.54 4.43
CA LEU A 499 -6.77 -4.26 4.76
C LEU A 499 -7.85 -4.47 5.84
N GLY A 500 -8.63 -5.54 5.74
CA GLY A 500 -9.64 -5.87 6.73
C GLY A 500 -9.05 -6.15 8.12
N LYS A 501 -7.95 -6.92 8.21
CA LYS A 501 -7.24 -7.17 9.48
C LYS A 501 -6.65 -5.89 10.08
N SER A 502 -6.14 -4.99 9.25
CA SER A 502 -5.67 -3.67 9.71
C SER A 502 -6.81 -2.83 10.29
N ASN A 503 -8.01 -2.88 9.69
CA ASN A 503 -9.19 -2.21 10.23
C ASN A 503 -9.59 -2.75 11.61
N ILE A 504 -9.55 -4.09 11.78
CA ILE A 504 -9.83 -4.72 13.08
C ILE A 504 -8.84 -4.25 14.14
N ARG A 505 -7.54 -4.25 13.80
CA ARG A 505 -6.51 -3.80 14.75
C ARG A 505 -6.75 -2.36 15.22
N GLN A 506 -7.13 -1.46 14.32
CA GLN A 506 -7.47 -0.09 14.69
C GLN A 506 -8.70 0.00 15.58
N LEU A 507 -9.74 -0.80 15.32
CA LEU A 507 -10.92 -0.87 16.18
C LEU A 507 -10.56 -1.37 17.59
N ILE A 508 -9.70 -2.38 17.70
CA ILE A 508 -9.20 -2.90 18.98
C ILE A 508 -8.39 -1.82 19.72
N ASN A 509 -7.46 -1.14 19.04
CA ASN A 509 -6.64 -0.09 19.62
C ASN A 509 -7.51 1.03 20.22
N ARG A 510 -8.62 1.39 19.56
CA ARG A 510 -9.58 2.37 20.07
C ARG A 510 -10.31 1.86 21.30
N ALA A 511 -10.78 0.60 21.26
CA ALA A 511 -11.47 0.00 22.39
C ALA A 511 -10.58 -0.07 23.65
N VAL A 512 -9.28 -0.35 23.46
CA VAL A 512 -8.29 -0.38 24.56
C VAL A 512 -7.94 1.03 25.07
N SER A 513 -7.94 2.06 24.21
CA SER A 513 -7.57 3.43 24.60
C SER A 513 -8.62 4.17 25.40
N ASP A 514 -9.84 3.61 25.52
CA ASP A 514 -10.97 4.12 26.30
C ASP A 514 -11.26 5.63 26.12
N ASP A 515 -11.17 6.10 24.86
CA ASP A 515 -11.52 7.47 24.53
C ASP A 515 -13.04 7.62 24.39
N GLU A 516 -13.73 7.77 25.53
CA GLU A 516 -15.20 7.97 25.59
C GLU A 516 -15.68 9.19 24.79
N ASN A 517 -14.80 10.14 24.47
CA ASN A 517 -15.11 11.31 23.65
C ASN A 517 -14.94 11.04 22.14
N SER A 518 -14.51 9.86 21.76
CA SER A 518 -14.38 9.49 20.35
C SER A 518 -15.76 9.46 19.68
N LYS A 519 -15.94 10.31 18.67
CA LYS A 519 -17.12 10.27 17.78
C LYS A 519 -17.04 9.13 16.75
N GLU A 520 -16.06 8.27 16.86
CA GLU A 520 -15.79 7.17 15.95
C GLU A 520 -16.48 5.88 16.42
N VAL A 521 -16.62 4.93 15.50
CA VAL A 521 -17.25 3.62 15.76
C VAL A 521 -16.46 2.86 16.81
N GLN A 522 -17.13 2.37 17.86
CA GLN A 522 -16.59 1.55 18.94
C GLN A 522 -16.86 0.07 18.70
N LEU A 523 -15.94 -0.79 19.15
CA LEU A 523 -16.06 -2.25 19.10
C LEU A 523 -16.24 -2.82 20.51
N HIS A 524 -17.30 -3.62 20.68
CA HIS A 524 -17.67 -4.25 21.94
C HIS A 524 -17.62 -5.77 21.80
N PHE A 525 -17.26 -6.48 22.87
CA PHE A 525 -17.11 -7.93 22.88
C PHE A 525 -18.01 -8.58 23.92
N SER A 526 -18.73 -9.62 23.52
CA SER A 526 -19.55 -10.41 24.42
C SER A 526 -18.70 -11.11 25.50
N HIS A 527 -19.27 -11.21 26.71
CA HIS A 527 -18.63 -11.99 27.78
C HIS A 527 -18.66 -13.51 27.52
N THR A 528 -19.54 -13.97 26.63
CA THR A 528 -19.69 -15.41 26.31
C THR A 528 -18.73 -15.91 25.23
N LEU A 529 -17.85 -15.06 24.70
CA LEU A 529 -16.84 -15.48 23.72
C LEU A 529 -15.89 -16.53 24.34
N PRO A 530 -15.38 -17.50 23.54
CA PRO A 530 -14.44 -18.50 24.02
C PRO A 530 -13.20 -17.90 24.71
N ASP A 531 -12.60 -18.62 25.66
CA ASP A 531 -11.44 -18.16 26.42
C ASP A 531 -10.22 -17.87 25.52
N ASP A 532 -10.06 -18.61 24.43
CA ASP A 532 -8.97 -18.43 23.47
C ASP A 532 -9.28 -17.38 22.38
N TYR A 533 -10.44 -16.70 22.45
CA TYR A 533 -10.88 -15.76 21.41
C TYR A 533 -9.86 -14.64 21.17
N PHE A 534 -9.40 -13.96 22.22
CA PHE A 534 -8.44 -12.86 22.09
C PHE A 534 -7.03 -13.34 21.73
N ILE A 535 -6.66 -14.57 22.12
CA ILE A 535 -5.42 -15.21 21.66
C ILE A 535 -5.45 -15.38 20.14
N GLN A 536 -6.55 -15.95 19.62
CA GLN A 536 -6.73 -16.09 18.16
C GLN A 536 -6.82 -14.75 17.45
N LEU A 537 -7.49 -13.74 18.05
CA LEU A 537 -7.64 -12.41 17.49
C LEU A 537 -6.31 -11.67 17.33
N THR A 538 -5.31 -11.98 18.17
CA THR A 538 -3.98 -11.39 18.17
C THR A 538 -2.87 -12.32 17.69
N SER A 539 -3.20 -13.49 17.16
CA SER A 539 -2.26 -14.53 16.71
C SER A 539 -1.42 -14.13 15.49
N GLU A 540 -1.76 -13.05 14.80
CA GLU A 540 -1.04 -12.58 13.63
C GLU A 540 -0.34 -11.24 13.89
N LYS A 541 0.78 -11.04 13.18
CA LYS A 541 1.51 -9.77 13.11
C LYS A 541 1.64 -9.31 11.67
N ARG A 542 1.78 -8.02 11.48
CA ARG A 542 1.97 -7.39 10.19
C ARG A 542 3.47 -7.38 9.85
N VAL A 543 3.83 -7.86 8.66
CA VAL A 543 5.22 -7.87 8.16
C VAL A 543 5.26 -7.44 6.70
N ILE A 544 6.44 -7.03 6.21
CA ILE A 544 6.64 -6.72 4.80
C ILE A 544 7.15 -7.96 4.08
N LYS A 545 6.45 -8.37 3.00
CA LYS A 545 6.91 -9.41 2.07
C LYS A 545 6.84 -8.89 0.65
N ALA A 546 7.97 -8.93 -0.06
CA ALA A 546 8.10 -8.44 -1.44
C ALA A 546 7.54 -7.00 -1.63
N GLY A 547 7.83 -6.11 -0.68
CA GLY A 547 7.40 -4.71 -0.71
C GLY A 547 5.93 -4.45 -0.37
N ASN A 548 5.19 -5.48 0.07
CA ASN A 548 3.79 -5.35 0.48
C ASN A 548 3.61 -5.72 1.95
N TRP A 549 2.77 -4.96 2.64
CA TRP A 549 2.33 -5.30 3.98
C TRP A 549 1.40 -6.51 3.94
N VAL A 550 1.73 -7.54 4.71
CA VAL A 550 0.91 -8.76 4.85
C VAL A 550 0.82 -9.18 6.32
N TRP A 551 -0.30 -9.77 6.67
CA TRP A 551 -0.48 -10.39 7.97
C TRP A 551 0.03 -11.84 7.94
N VAL A 552 0.80 -12.23 8.94
CA VAL A 552 1.34 -13.59 9.10
C VAL A 552 1.17 -14.06 10.53
N LYS A 553 0.95 -15.34 10.73
CA LYS A 553 0.87 -15.94 12.07
C LYS A 553 2.17 -15.69 12.83
N LYS A 554 2.09 -15.32 14.11
CA LYS A 554 3.23 -15.18 15.02
C LYS A 554 3.89 -16.54 15.25
N ILE A 555 3.05 -17.56 15.49
CA ILE A 555 3.44 -18.96 15.66
C ILE A 555 2.60 -19.77 14.67
N SER A 556 3.24 -20.61 13.85
CA SER A 556 2.57 -21.33 12.74
C SER A 556 1.47 -22.28 13.20
N SER A 557 1.57 -22.82 14.42
CA SER A 557 0.58 -23.74 15.01
C SER A 557 -0.59 -23.05 15.72
N GLU A 558 -0.53 -21.72 15.92
CA GLU A 558 -1.64 -20.99 16.57
C GLU A 558 -2.85 -20.91 15.66
N ARG A 559 -4.02 -20.98 16.30
CA ARG A 559 -5.30 -20.76 15.64
C ARG A 559 -5.50 -19.27 15.39
N ASN A 560 -6.15 -18.91 14.26
CA ASN A 560 -6.47 -17.54 13.88
C ASN A 560 -7.91 -17.40 13.36
N GLU A 561 -8.73 -18.44 13.47
CA GLU A 561 -10.07 -18.49 12.90
C GLU A 561 -10.97 -17.37 13.45
N ALA A 562 -10.81 -16.98 14.73
CA ALA A 562 -11.56 -15.85 15.31
C ALA A 562 -11.25 -14.53 14.59
N LEU A 563 -9.95 -14.27 14.26
CA LEU A 563 -9.55 -13.09 13.50
C LEU A 563 -10.11 -13.13 12.07
N ASP A 564 -10.04 -14.28 11.40
CA ASP A 564 -10.54 -14.42 10.05
C ASP A 564 -12.08 -14.29 10.00
N CYS A 565 -12.82 -14.92 10.91
CA CYS A 565 -14.27 -14.80 10.99
C CYS A 565 -14.73 -13.36 11.30
N LEU A 566 -14.05 -12.65 12.21
CA LEU A 566 -14.36 -11.25 12.49
C LEU A 566 -14.06 -10.37 11.28
N ASN A 567 -12.97 -10.64 10.56
CA ASN A 567 -12.61 -9.94 9.33
C ASN A 567 -13.69 -10.13 8.25
N TYR A 568 -14.15 -11.35 8.06
CA TYR A 568 -15.21 -11.64 7.10
C TYR A 568 -16.54 -10.98 7.49
N SER A 569 -16.88 -10.96 8.78
CA SER A 569 -18.08 -10.26 9.29
C SER A 569 -18.00 -8.76 9.05
N LEU A 570 -16.86 -8.13 9.34
CA LEU A 570 -16.66 -6.69 9.19
C LEU A 570 -16.71 -6.26 7.72
N ILE A 571 -16.10 -7.06 6.83
CA ILE A 571 -16.15 -6.79 5.38
C ILE A 571 -17.56 -7.06 4.84
N CYS A 572 -18.26 -8.10 5.31
CA CYS A 572 -19.66 -8.39 4.98
C CYS A 572 -20.57 -7.22 5.34
N PHE A 573 -20.39 -6.65 6.52
CA PHE A 573 -21.10 -5.46 6.95
C PHE A 573 -20.89 -4.27 5.99
N ASN A 574 -19.62 -3.94 5.67
CA ASN A 574 -19.31 -2.86 4.74
C ASN A 574 -19.91 -3.12 3.34
N TRP A 575 -19.82 -4.36 2.85
CA TRP A 575 -20.44 -4.76 1.59
C TRP A 575 -21.95 -4.58 1.61
N TYR A 576 -22.62 -5.03 2.68
CA TYR A 576 -24.07 -4.92 2.81
C TYR A 576 -24.55 -3.47 2.82
N LEU A 577 -23.83 -2.57 3.48
CA LEU A 577 -24.14 -1.14 3.44
C LEU A 577 -24.12 -0.57 2.02
N THR A 578 -23.16 -1.00 1.17
CA THR A 578 -23.11 -0.54 -0.22
C THR A 578 -24.34 -0.98 -1.02
N LYS A 579 -24.93 -2.15 -0.70
CA LYS A 579 -26.17 -2.63 -1.34
C LYS A 579 -27.40 -1.82 -0.96
N LEU A 580 -27.40 -1.24 0.22
CA LEU A 580 -28.47 -0.35 0.66
C LEU A 580 -28.40 1.04 0.00
N GLY A 581 -27.22 1.44 -0.53
CA GLY A 581 -27.01 2.74 -1.17
C GLY A 581 -27.07 3.91 -0.19
N ALA A 582 -27.60 5.06 -0.63
CA ALA A 582 -27.67 6.26 0.21
C ALA A 582 -28.52 6.05 1.48
N HIS A 583 -28.03 6.56 2.62
CA HIS A 583 -28.68 6.48 3.93
C HIS A 583 -28.99 5.05 4.42
N PRO A 584 -27.99 4.14 4.46
CA PRO A 584 -28.21 2.73 4.75
C PRO A 584 -28.84 2.47 6.14
N PHE A 585 -28.47 3.23 7.16
CA PHE A 585 -29.02 3.07 8.52
C PHE A 585 -30.47 3.50 8.65
N ARG A 586 -30.87 4.55 7.92
CA ARG A 586 -32.28 4.91 7.85
C ARG A 586 -33.10 3.77 7.25
N LYS A 587 -32.62 3.18 6.15
CA LYS A 587 -33.29 2.04 5.51
C LYS A 587 -33.38 0.82 6.44
N LEU A 588 -32.32 0.53 7.21
CA LEU A 588 -32.35 -0.54 8.20
C LEU A 588 -33.37 -0.27 9.31
N ARG A 589 -33.47 0.96 9.82
CA ARG A 589 -34.48 1.32 10.80
C ARG A 589 -35.90 1.17 10.25
N GLU A 590 -36.15 1.64 9.03
CA GLU A 590 -37.44 1.48 8.34
C GLU A 590 -37.78 0.00 8.13
N PHE A 591 -36.81 -0.81 7.71
CA PHE A 591 -37.00 -2.27 7.57
C PHE A 591 -37.38 -2.94 8.90
N ASN A 592 -36.70 -2.62 9.98
CA ASN A 592 -37.00 -3.18 11.30
C ASN A 592 -38.37 -2.71 11.83
N ALA A 593 -38.80 -1.48 11.57
CA ALA A 593 -40.12 -0.98 11.93
C ALA A 593 -41.22 -1.78 11.22
N LEU A 594 -41.07 -2.05 9.91
CA LEU A 594 -42.01 -2.87 9.13
C LEU A 594 -42.08 -4.33 9.61
N GLN A 595 -40.95 -4.90 10.08
CA GLN A 595 -40.94 -6.26 10.67
C GLN A 595 -41.74 -6.30 11.98
N LYS A 596 -41.61 -5.27 12.83
CA LYS A 596 -42.35 -5.14 14.10
C LYS A 596 -43.85 -5.06 13.84
N GLU A 597 -44.30 -4.32 12.81
CA GLU A 597 -45.73 -4.21 12.46
C GLU A 597 -46.30 -5.55 11.97
N LYS A 598 -45.53 -6.34 11.21
CA LYS A 598 -45.94 -7.67 10.74
C LYS A 598 -46.09 -8.69 11.89
N ILE A 599 -45.26 -8.60 12.91
CA ILE A 599 -45.33 -9.50 14.09
C ILE A 599 -46.50 -9.12 15.00
N ASN A 600 -46.85 -7.84 15.08
CA ASN A 600 -47.91 -7.33 15.95
C ASN A 600 -49.32 -7.35 15.31
N LYS A 601 -49.48 -7.75 14.03
CA LYS A 601 -50.79 -8.03 13.43
C LYS A 601 -51.11 -9.49 13.71
N PRO A 602 -52.14 -9.79 14.54
CA PRO A 602 -52.65 -11.16 14.70
C PRO A 602 -53.16 -11.67 13.34
N GLU A 603 -53.05 -12.98 13.11
CA GLU A 603 -53.70 -13.70 12.01
C GLU A 603 -55.22 -13.54 12.06
N GLU A 604 -55.75 -12.42 11.63
CA GLU A 604 -57.14 -12.25 11.22
C GLU A 604 -57.16 -12.09 9.71
N LEU A 605 -57.14 -13.21 9.00
CA LEU A 605 -57.65 -13.33 7.62
C LEU A 605 -57.30 -14.74 7.03
N ASN A 606 -57.80 -15.81 7.68
CA ASN A 606 -58.01 -17.11 7.00
C ASN A 606 -59.30 -17.77 7.52
N LYS A 607 -60.42 -17.04 7.44
CA LYS A 607 -61.76 -17.58 7.59
C LYS A 607 -62.73 -16.91 6.62
N GLU A 608 -62.47 -16.99 5.31
CA GLU A 608 -63.47 -16.77 4.26
C GLU A 608 -62.90 -17.16 2.91
N GLU A 609 -62.84 -18.43 2.66
CA GLU A 609 -62.91 -19.05 1.31
C GLU A 609 -63.05 -20.58 1.44
N SER A 610 -64.09 -20.97 2.15
CA SER A 610 -64.64 -22.33 2.03
C SER A 610 -66.15 -22.21 1.74
N ARG A 611 -66.47 -21.76 0.52
CA ARG A 611 -67.82 -21.98 -0.02
C ARG A 611 -67.78 -22.08 -1.57
N THR A 612 -68.29 -23.25 -2.02
CA THR A 612 -68.86 -23.53 -3.34
C THR A 612 -67.91 -23.82 -4.49
N VAL A 613 -67.54 -25.09 -4.54
CA VAL A 613 -67.35 -25.79 -5.83
C VAL A 613 -68.73 -26.19 -6.33
N THR A 614 -69.21 -25.60 -7.39
CA THR A 614 -70.28 -26.11 -8.23
C THR A 614 -69.72 -26.41 -9.62
N THR A 615 -69.80 -27.70 -9.93
CA THR A 615 -69.51 -28.30 -11.20
C THR A 615 -70.30 -27.68 -12.34
N THR A 616 -69.64 -27.37 -13.44
CA THR A 616 -70.20 -27.44 -14.78
C THR A 616 -69.14 -27.84 -15.81
N ASN A 617 -69.33 -29.09 -16.29
CA ASN A 617 -68.77 -29.60 -17.52
C ASN A 617 -69.16 -28.74 -18.72
N ARG A 618 -68.20 -28.43 -19.62
CA ARG A 618 -68.41 -28.56 -21.05
C ARG A 618 -67.10 -28.51 -21.84
N ARG A 619 -66.91 -29.59 -22.56
CA ARG A 619 -65.99 -29.84 -23.67
C ARG A 619 -66.00 -28.69 -24.69
N ASN A 620 -64.81 -28.34 -25.23
CA ASN A 620 -64.69 -28.36 -26.70
C ASN A 620 -63.20 -28.40 -27.11
N VAL A 621 -62.93 -29.43 -27.85
CA VAL A 621 -61.74 -29.73 -28.66
C VAL A 621 -61.75 -28.82 -29.88
N LYS A 622 -60.62 -28.23 -30.24
CA LYS A 622 -60.23 -28.00 -31.63
C LYS A 622 -58.72 -27.99 -31.82
N HIS A 623 -58.25 -28.90 -32.63
CA HIS A 623 -56.95 -29.00 -33.29
C HIS A 623 -56.69 -27.84 -34.26
N SER A 624 -55.41 -27.48 -34.43
CA SER A 624 -54.74 -27.41 -35.75
C SER A 624 -53.32 -26.85 -35.55
N LYS A 625 -52.30 -27.64 -35.77
CA LYS A 625 -51.40 -27.77 -36.93
C LYS A 625 -50.37 -26.67 -37.14
N ASN A 626 -49.14 -27.10 -36.88
CA ASN A 626 -47.94 -27.05 -37.75
C ASN A 626 -47.57 -25.81 -38.56
N LYS A 627 -46.32 -25.45 -38.36
CA LYS A 627 -45.15 -25.27 -39.27
C LYS A 627 -44.18 -24.34 -38.57
N GLY A 628 -42.94 -24.62 -38.29
CA GLY A 628 -41.89 -25.16 -39.11
C GLY A 628 -41.14 -24.05 -39.84
N PHE A 629 -39.87 -23.90 -39.51
CA PHE A 629 -38.69 -23.60 -40.34
C PHE A 629 -37.72 -22.54 -39.73
N PHE A 630 -36.55 -23.03 -39.43
CA PHE A 630 -35.19 -22.54 -39.73
C PHE A 630 -34.95 -21.03 -39.99
N LYS A 631 -34.12 -20.38 -39.21
CA LYS A 631 -32.68 -20.10 -39.48
C LYS A 631 -32.00 -19.67 -38.21
#